data_8df623352cd1f55ec47ed397f5a65b37
#
_entry.id   8df623352cd1f55ec47ed397f5a65b37
#
_cell.length_a   1.000
_cell.length_b   1.000
_cell.length_c   1.000
_cell.angle_alpha   90.00
_cell.angle_beta   90.00
_cell.angle_gamma   90.00
#
_symmetry.space_group_name_H-M   'P 1'
#
loop_
_entity.id
_entity.type
_entity.pdbx_description
1 polymer ?
#
loop_
_entity_poly.entity_id
_entity_poly.type
_entity_poly.pdbx_seq_one_letter_code
_entity_poly.pdbx_strand_id
1 'polypeptide(L)'
;MLSDMEGYSRTLYVSDLDGTLLGDDSRLSRGTIDTLNRIIGELGGLFTVATARTPATVVPLMQEVHATLPYIVIDGSAMWNPVTGCYEHTRGIAPETVYAVAEVFDRHGARPFIYRRHGDSMLHAHHYGPMSAQEERFVASRQQLPLKRFFIDDRGYLHSEDEALLIFAISKYAVLKEIAEDLRSTVPTCAVIVYHDNFDPSEGYLEILTAGTSKAGAIRKLAQQVGAERVVVFGDNRNDIAMMQVADHSIAVGNAFAEVQAAANEVIGPNTADSVARWIEADLQSHMTPR
;
A
#
# COMPACT_ATOMS: atom_id res chain seq x y z
N MET A 1 -25.18 -19.77 14.99
CA MET A 1 -24.11 -20.78 14.93
C MET A 1 -22.75 -20.10 14.78
N LEU A 2 -22.41 -19.13 15.64
CA LEU A 2 -21.06 -18.50 15.71
C LEU A 2 -20.52 -18.48 17.15
N SER A 3 -21.21 -19.18 18.08
CA SER A 3 -20.89 -19.16 19.53
C SER A 3 -20.03 -20.34 20.01
N ASP A 4 -19.65 -21.28 19.14
CA ASP A 4 -19.01 -22.53 19.57
C ASP A 4 -17.55 -22.67 19.08
N MET A 5 -16.89 -21.55 18.73
CA MET A 5 -15.46 -21.51 18.40
C MET A 5 -14.61 -20.97 19.57
N GLU A 6 -14.87 -21.45 20.79
CA GLU A 6 -13.97 -21.22 21.92
C GLU A 6 -12.67 -21.99 21.69
N GLY A 7 -11.58 -21.28 21.40
CA GLY A 7 -10.23 -21.83 21.26
C GLY A 7 -9.45 -21.45 20.01
N TYR A 8 -10.01 -20.70 19.08
CA TYR A 8 -9.28 -20.24 17.90
C TYR A 8 -8.74 -18.83 18.10
N SER A 9 -7.42 -18.70 18.07
CA SER A 9 -6.78 -17.39 18.02
C SER A 9 -7.25 -16.65 16.77
N ARG A 10 -7.90 -15.49 16.95
CA ARG A 10 -8.43 -14.66 15.86
C ARG A 10 -7.26 -14.05 15.10
N THR A 11 -6.84 -14.72 14.02
CA THR A 11 -5.67 -14.34 13.23
C THR A 11 -6.05 -13.40 12.10
N LEU A 12 -5.37 -12.25 12.03
CA LEU A 12 -5.40 -11.32 10.89
C LEU A 12 -4.23 -11.64 9.94
N TYR A 13 -4.54 -11.98 8.70
CA TYR A 13 -3.57 -12.19 7.64
C TYR A 13 -3.50 -10.95 6.75
N VAL A 14 -2.29 -10.41 6.58
CA VAL A 14 -2.04 -9.21 5.78
C VAL A 14 -0.97 -9.49 4.75
N SER A 15 -1.27 -9.34 3.48
CA SER A 15 -0.30 -9.52 2.40
C SER A 15 0.05 -8.21 1.72
N ASP A 16 1.33 -7.99 1.40
CA ASP A 16 1.67 -7.08 0.33
C ASP A 16 1.11 -7.60 -1.00
N LEU A 17 1.03 -6.73 -2.02
CA LEU A 17 0.48 -7.08 -3.33
C LEU A 17 1.57 -7.41 -4.35
N ASP A 18 2.41 -6.43 -4.68
CA ASP A 18 3.33 -6.50 -5.80
C ASP A 18 4.53 -7.38 -5.46
N GLY A 19 4.73 -8.46 -6.22
CA GLY A 19 5.80 -9.42 -5.93
C GLY A 19 5.49 -10.39 -4.78
N THR A 20 4.36 -10.22 -4.09
CA THR A 20 3.94 -11.07 -2.96
C THR A 20 2.67 -11.85 -3.27
N LEU A 21 1.52 -11.19 -3.38
CA LEU A 21 0.23 -11.82 -3.68
C LEU A 21 -0.04 -11.91 -5.19
N LEU A 22 0.43 -10.91 -5.95
CA LEU A 22 0.30 -10.84 -7.40
C LEU A 22 1.40 -11.65 -8.09
N GLY A 23 1.04 -12.31 -9.20
CA GLY A 23 2.02 -12.93 -10.10
C GLY A 23 2.86 -11.91 -10.88
N ASP A 24 3.79 -12.39 -11.70
CA ASP A 24 4.70 -11.57 -12.52
C ASP A 24 3.97 -10.69 -13.55
N ASP A 25 2.74 -11.05 -13.89
CA ASP A 25 1.83 -10.26 -14.74
C ASP A 25 1.06 -9.17 -14.00
N SER A 26 1.39 -8.97 -12.72
CA SER A 26 0.70 -8.04 -11.79
C SER A 26 -0.79 -8.33 -11.64
N ARG A 27 -1.19 -9.60 -11.66
CA ARG A 27 -2.57 -10.07 -11.48
C ARG A 27 -2.66 -11.15 -10.41
N LEU A 28 -3.87 -11.31 -9.86
CA LEU A 28 -4.19 -12.49 -9.07
C LEU A 28 -4.45 -13.68 -9.98
N SER A 29 -3.89 -14.82 -9.64
CA SER A 29 -4.24 -16.08 -10.30
C SER A 29 -5.68 -16.50 -9.93
N ARG A 30 -6.30 -17.32 -10.75
CA ARG A 30 -7.61 -17.91 -10.42
C ARG A 30 -7.53 -18.74 -9.13
N GLY A 31 -6.42 -19.50 -8.94
CA GLY A 31 -6.20 -20.29 -7.74
C GLY A 31 -6.13 -19.43 -6.46
N THR A 32 -5.41 -18.31 -6.50
CA THR A 32 -5.37 -17.35 -5.39
C THR A 32 -6.76 -16.79 -5.08
N ILE A 33 -7.53 -16.35 -6.09
CA ILE A 33 -8.90 -15.81 -5.90
C ILE A 33 -9.82 -16.83 -5.25
N ASP A 34 -9.89 -18.04 -5.80
CA ASP A 34 -10.78 -19.10 -5.30
C ASP A 34 -10.40 -19.51 -3.86
N THR A 35 -9.10 -19.59 -3.56
CA THR A 35 -8.62 -19.91 -2.21
C THR A 35 -8.93 -18.81 -1.21
N LEU A 36 -8.68 -17.52 -1.56
CA LEU A 36 -8.99 -16.39 -0.69
C LEU A 36 -10.51 -16.30 -0.41
N ASN A 37 -11.35 -16.53 -1.42
CA ASN A 37 -12.80 -16.51 -1.24
C ASN A 37 -13.26 -17.63 -0.30
N ARG A 38 -12.63 -18.82 -0.36
CA ARG A 38 -12.90 -19.91 0.60
C ARG A 38 -12.41 -19.55 2.00
N ILE A 39 -11.19 -18.98 2.14
CA ILE A 39 -10.66 -18.49 3.41
C ILE A 39 -11.63 -17.51 4.07
N ILE A 40 -12.09 -16.51 3.33
CA ILE A 40 -12.95 -15.45 3.87
C ILE A 40 -14.38 -15.97 4.13
N GLY A 41 -14.97 -16.67 3.15
CA GLY A 41 -16.38 -17.03 3.16
C GLY A 41 -16.70 -18.30 3.95
N GLU A 42 -15.83 -19.32 3.88
CA GLU A 42 -16.09 -20.64 4.47
C GLU A 42 -15.30 -20.89 5.76
N LEU A 43 -14.03 -20.44 5.80
CA LEU A 43 -13.16 -20.66 6.96
C LEU A 43 -13.17 -19.51 7.98
N GLY A 44 -13.86 -18.40 7.67
CA GLY A 44 -13.95 -17.22 8.55
C GLY A 44 -12.63 -16.49 8.78
N GLY A 45 -11.65 -16.66 7.89
CA GLY A 45 -10.33 -16.04 7.98
C GLY A 45 -10.39 -14.52 7.78
N LEU A 46 -9.69 -13.77 8.62
CA LEU A 46 -9.56 -12.32 8.51
C LEU A 46 -8.40 -12.01 7.56
N PHE A 47 -8.68 -11.66 6.32
CA PHE A 47 -7.68 -11.36 5.30
C PHE A 47 -7.79 -9.93 4.77
N THR A 48 -6.66 -9.29 4.57
CA THR A 48 -6.54 -7.99 3.87
C THR A 48 -5.19 -7.84 3.18
N VAL A 49 -5.02 -6.73 2.46
CA VAL A 49 -3.77 -6.35 1.80
C VAL A 49 -3.22 -5.04 2.34
N ALA A 50 -1.88 -4.86 2.31
CA ALA A 50 -1.20 -3.63 2.67
C ALA A 50 -0.20 -3.25 1.56
N THR A 51 -0.45 -2.13 0.87
CA THR A 51 0.26 -1.77 -0.35
C THR A 51 0.52 -0.26 -0.47
N ALA A 52 1.55 0.11 -1.23
CA ALA A 52 1.77 1.50 -1.65
C ALA A 52 0.71 1.98 -2.67
N ARG A 53 0.02 1.07 -3.34
CA ARG A 53 -0.99 1.41 -4.35
C ARG A 53 -2.15 2.22 -3.78
N THR A 54 -2.78 3.02 -4.65
CA THR A 54 -4.05 3.71 -4.36
C THR A 54 -5.25 2.82 -4.65
N PRO A 55 -6.45 3.09 -4.11
CA PRO A 55 -7.67 2.34 -4.42
C PRO A 55 -7.96 2.25 -5.91
N ALA A 56 -7.59 3.27 -6.70
CA ALA A 56 -7.78 3.26 -8.15
C ALA A 56 -7.15 2.05 -8.85
N THR A 57 -6.09 1.48 -8.29
CA THR A 57 -5.41 0.29 -8.82
C THR A 57 -5.68 -0.97 -8.02
N VAL A 58 -5.93 -0.86 -6.71
CA VAL A 58 -6.22 -2.03 -5.85
C VAL A 58 -7.62 -2.58 -6.11
N VAL A 59 -8.63 -1.69 -6.20
CA VAL A 59 -10.03 -2.13 -6.34
C VAL A 59 -10.25 -2.99 -7.60
N PRO A 60 -9.76 -2.60 -8.80
CA PRO A 60 -9.88 -3.47 -9.98
C PRO A 60 -9.14 -4.81 -9.85
N LEU A 61 -8.01 -4.85 -9.13
CA LEU A 61 -7.25 -6.09 -8.93
C LEU A 61 -7.95 -7.06 -7.98
N MET A 62 -8.60 -6.53 -6.95
CA MET A 62 -9.26 -7.30 -5.90
C MET A 62 -10.75 -7.53 -6.15
N GLN A 63 -11.30 -7.13 -7.30
CA GLN A 63 -12.74 -7.11 -7.57
C GLN A 63 -13.43 -8.49 -7.49
N GLU A 64 -12.68 -9.58 -7.73
CA GLU A 64 -13.19 -10.95 -7.64
C GLU A 64 -12.96 -11.59 -6.25
N VAL A 65 -12.23 -10.90 -5.35
CA VAL A 65 -12.04 -11.33 -3.97
C VAL A 65 -13.16 -10.75 -3.11
N HIS A 66 -13.87 -11.59 -2.38
CA HIS A 66 -14.99 -11.20 -1.52
C HIS A 66 -14.50 -10.60 -0.20
N ALA A 67 -13.61 -9.62 -0.28
CA ALA A 67 -12.98 -9.01 0.88
C ALA A 67 -14.01 -8.27 1.75
N THR A 68 -13.91 -8.48 3.05
CA THR A 68 -14.77 -7.84 4.06
C THR A 68 -14.03 -6.84 4.94
N LEU A 69 -12.69 -6.90 4.93
CA LEU A 69 -11.85 -5.98 5.69
C LEU A 69 -11.31 -4.85 4.81
N PRO A 70 -11.07 -3.66 5.38
CA PRO A 70 -10.45 -2.56 4.66
C PRO A 70 -9.06 -2.93 4.13
N TYR A 71 -8.76 -2.53 2.89
CA TYR A 71 -7.42 -2.57 2.33
C TYR A 71 -6.56 -1.45 2.92
N ILE A 72 -5.36 -1.75 3.35
CA ILE A 72 -4.38 -0.74 3.75
C ILE A 72 -3.69 -0.25 2.47
N VAL A 73 -3.89 1.03 2.14
CA VAL A 73 -3.47 1.64 0.87
C VAL A 73 -2.56 2.84 1.14
N ILE A 74 -1.81 3.26 0.10
CA ILE A 74 -0.90 4.41 0.16
C ILE A 74 0.06 4.24 1.36
N ASP A 75 0.72 3.09 1.47
CA ASP A 75 1.65 2.73 2.55
C ASP A 75 1.12 2.99 3.98
N GLY A 76 -0.20 2.88 4.17
CA GLY A 76 -0.86 3.09 5.45
C GLY A 76 -1.37 4.52 5.69
N SER A 77 -1.27 5.42 4.71
CA SER A 77 -1.91 6.74 4.80
C SER A 77 -3.43 6.66 4.86
N ALA A 78 -4.00 5.59 4.32
CA ALA A 78 -5.43 5.38 4.36
C ALA A 78 -5.79 3.88 4.38
N MET A 79 -7.01 3.60 4.81
CA MET A 79 -7.69 2.34 4.60
C MET A 79 -8.84 2.55 3.61
N TRP A 80 -9.03 1.59 2.71
CA TRP A 80 -10.14 1.58 1.77
C TRP A 80 -11.10 0.45 2.10
N ASN A 81 -12.32 0.77 2.43
CA ASN A 81 -13.34 -0.24 2.71
C ASN A 81 -13.95 -0.74 1.39
N PRO A 82 -13.73 -2.02 1.00
CA PRO A 82 -14.25 -2.56 -0.25
C PRO A 82 -15.77 -2.74 -0.27
N VAL A 83 -16.41 -2.80 0.91
CA VAL A 83 -17.86 -3.01 1.04
C VAL A 83 -18.61 -1.69 0.85
N THR A 84 -18.13 -0.60 1.46
CA THR A 84 -18.77 0.73 1.35
C THR A 84 -18.25 1.53 0.17
N GLY A 85 -17.07 1.17 -0.39
CA GLY A 85 -16.43 1.91 -1.46
C GLY A 85 -15.89 3.28 -1.03
N CYS A 86 -15.44 3.40 0.23
CA CYS A 86 -15.01 4.67 0.83
C CYS A 86 -13.65 4.55 1.51
N TYR A 87 -12.97 5.68 1.63
CA TYR A 87 -11.77 5.82 2.47
C TYR A 87 -12.15 5.81 3.96
N GLU A 88 -11.35 5.11 4.74
CA GLU A 88 -11.42 5.09 6.20
C GLU A 88 -10.04 5.39 6.80
N HIS A 89 -10.03 5.98 8.01
CA HIS A 89 -8.80 6.17 8.80
C HIS A 89 -7.64 6.82 8.06
N THR A 90 -7.90 7.93 7.39
CA THR A 90 -6.87 8.69 6.68
C THR A 90 -5.89 9.36 7.63
N ARG A 91 -4.64 9.49 7.18
CA ARG A 91 -3.56 10.26 7.79
C ARG A 91 -3.07 11.29 6.79
N GLY A 92 -3.72 12.45 6.79
CA GLY A 92 -3.40 13.53 5.87
C GLY A 92 -2.09 14.23 6.20
N ILE A 93 -1.51 14.83 5.17
CA ILE A 93 -0.38 15.73 5.26
C ILE A 93 -0.93 17.12 5.59
N ALA A 94 -0.44 17.74 6.66
CA ALA A 94 -0.86 19.06 7.09
C ALA A 94 -0.59 20.10 5.97
N PRO A 95 -1.48 21.09 5.77
CA PRO A 95 -1.31 22.10 4.72
C PRO A 95 0.04 22.80 4.75
N GLU A 96 0.54 23.19 5.92
CA GLU A 96 1.86 23.79 6.09
C GLU A 96 3.00 22.86 5.65
N THR A 97 2.86 21.55 5.85
CA THR A 97 3.82 20.56 5.34
C THR A 97 3.76 20.47 3.83
N VAL A 98 2.56 20.51 3.22
CA VAL A 98 2.39 20.52 1.75
C VAL A 98 3.11 21.72 1.15
N TYR A 99 2.96 22.93 1.73
CA TYR A 99 3.68 24.12 1.29
C TYR A 99 5.20 24.00 1.44
N ALA A 100 5.67 23.55 2.59
CA ALA A 100 7.10 23.36 2.83
C ALA A 100 7.73 22.36 1.85
N VAL A 101 7.03 21.26 1.55
CA VAL A 101 7.45 20.28 0.53
C VAL A 101 7.49 20.93 -0.85
N ALA A 102 6.46 21.67 -1.24
CA ALA A 102 6.44 22.35 -2.55
C ALA A 102 7.59 23.36 -2.71
N GLU A 103 7.95 24.09 -1.65
CA GLU A 103 9.12 25.00 -1.66
C GLU A 103 10.44 24.26 -1.88
N VAL A 104 10.58 23.05 -1.29
CA VAL A 104 11.76 22.21 -1.56
C VAL A 104 11.80 21.82 -3.03
N PHE A 105 10.70 21.33 -3.60
CA PHE A 105 10.63 20.98 -5.01
C PHE A 105 10.93 22.17 -5.92
N ASP A 106 10.43 23.35 -5.60
CA ASP A 106 10.68 24.59 -6.35
C ASP A 106 12.17 24.94 -6.42
N ARG A 107 12.92 24.76 -5.31
CA ARG A 107 14.36 24.99 -5.28
C ARG A 107 15.13 24.05 -6.23
N HIS A 108 14.62 22.84 -6.43
CA HIS A 108 15.19 21.85 -7.35
C HIS A 108 14.61 21.94 -8.78
N GLY A 109 13.76 22.93 -9.07
CA GLY A 109 13.13 23.09 -10.40
C GLY A 109 12.16 21.97 -10.76
N ALA A 110 11.69 21.19 -9.78
CA ALA A 110 10.77 20.08 -9.94
C ALA A 110 9.36 20.42 -9.45
N ARG A 111 8.39 19.61 -9.83
CA ARG A 111 6.99 19.74 -9.40
C ARG A 111 6.43 18.35 -9.05
N PRO A 112 5.85 18.17 -7.86
CA PRO A 112 5.22 16.90 -7.51
C PRO A 112 3.76 16.85 -7.92
N PHE A 113 3.20 15.64 -7.99
CA PHE A 113 1.76 15.42 -7.91
C PHE A 113 1.34 15.45 -6.43
N ILE A 114 0.26 16.18 -6.12
CA ILE A 114 -0.36 16.19 -4.79
C ILE A 114 -1.67 15.42 -4.89
N TYR A 115 -1.73 14.29 -4.20
CA TYR A 115 -2.90 13.41 -4.17
C TYR A 115 -3.79 13.78 -2.99
N ARG A 116 -5.00 14.24 -3.28
CA ARG A 116 -5.97 14.70 -2.29
C ARG A 116 -7.21 13.83 -2.29
N ARG A 117 -7.71 13.51 -1.10
CA ARG A 117 -8.99 12.83 -0.95
C ARG A 117 -10.11 13.82 -1.15
N HIS A 118 -10.93 13.60 -2.16
CA HIS A 118 -12.13 14.39 -2.46
C HIS A 118 -13.38 13.58 -2.14
N GLY A 119 -14.21 14.09 -1.22
CA GLY A 119 -15.33 13.36 -0.66
C GLY A 119 -14.89 12.06 0.00
N ASP A 120 -15.70 11.03 -0.11
CA ASP A 120 -15.46 9.76 0.60
C ASP A 120 -14.68 8.73 -0.22
N SER A 121 -14.62 8.89 -1.56
CA SER A 121 -14.12 7.83 -2.44
C SER A 121 -13.12 8.26 -3.51
N MET A 122 -13.09 9.55 -3.90
CA MET A 122 -12.27 10.00 -5.00
C MET A 122 -10.88 10.45 -4.54
N LEU A 123 -9.88 10.21 -5.38
CA LEU A 123 -8.54 10.74 -5.23
C LEU A 123 -8.26 11.71 -6.38
N HIS A 124 -7.99 12.95 -6.07
CA HIS A 124 -7.60 13.99 -7.00
C HIS A 124 -6.08 14.14 -7.00
N ALA A 125 -5.46 13.92 -8.15
CA ALA A 125 -4.02 14.10 -8.35
C ALA A 125 -3.79 15.43 -9.06
N HIS A 126 -3.35 16.43 -8.32
CA HIS A 126 -3.10 17.79 -8.83
C HIS A 126 -1.64 17.94 -9.20
N HIS A 127 -1.37 18.58 -10.34
CA HIS A 127 -0.03 18.92 -10.80
C HIS A 127 -0.06 20.29 -11.47
N TYR A 128 1.01 21.08 -11.28
CA TYR A 128 1.16 22.38 -11.89
C TYR A 128 2.50 22.52 -12.62
N GLY A 129 2.43 22.99 -13.86
CA GLY A 129 3.59 23.26 -14.70
C GLY A 129 3.84 22.17 -15.77
N PRO A 130 4.86 22.35 -16.58
CA PRO A 130 5.14 21.42 -17.66
C PRO A 130 5.53 20.05 -17.08
N MET A 131 4.95 19.00 -17.64
CA MET A 131 5.31 17.61 -17.33
C MET A 131 6.47 17.14 -18.20
N SER A 132 7.32 16.30 -17.64
CA SER A 132 8.28 15.51 -18.40
C SER A 132 7.55 14.42 -19.22
N ALA A 133 8.21 13.90 -20.25
CA ALA A 133 7.63 12.80 -21.05
C ALA A 133 7.33 11.54 -20.19
N GLN A 134 8.01 11.35 -19.07
CA GLN A 134 7.74 10.26 -18.15
C GLN A 134 6.47 10.50 -17.34
N GLU A 135 6.27 11.72 -16.84
CA GLU A 135 5.04 12.12 -16.14
C GLU A 135 3.82 12.07 -17.08
N GLU A 136 3.98 12.51 -18.35
CA GLU A 136 2.92 12.38 -19.35
C GLU A 136 2.51 10.93 -19.58
N ARG A 137 3.47 10.01 -19.73
CA ARG A 137 3.20 8.57 -19.86
C ARG A 137 2.53 8.01 -18.62
N PHE A 138 2.98 8.43 -17.43
CA PHE A 138 2.38 8.02 -16.17
C PHE A 138 0.90 8.45 -16.09
N VAL A 139 0.58 9.70 -16.41
CA VAL A 139 -0.79 10.22 -16.43
C VAL A 139 -1.61 9.49 -17.48
N ALA A 140 -1.12 9.39 -18.72
CA ALA A 140 -1.82 8.75 -19.83
C ALA A 140 -2.21 7.28 -19.53
N SER A 141 -1.33 6.53 -18.85
CA SER A 141 -1.60 5.14 -18.46
C SER A 141 -2.61 4.98 -17.31
N ARG A 142 -2.94 6.07 -16.61
CA ARG A 142 -3.76 6.04 -15.37
C ARG A 142 -4.98 6.95 -15.39
N GLN A 143 -5.14 7.81 -16.39
CA GLN A 143 -6.25 8.77 -16.45
C GLN A 143 -7.63 8.14 -16.61
N GLN A 144 -7.70 6.89 -17.06
CA GLN A 144 -8.94 6.13 -17.22
C GLN A 144 -9.25 5.23 -16.01
N LEU A 145 -8.36 5.18 -15.01
CA LEU A 145 -8.61 4.39 -13.82
C LEU A 145 -9.80 4.94 -13.01
N PRO A 146 -10.62 4.08 -12.41
CA PRO A 146 -11.67 4.52 -11.50
C PRO A 146 -11.08 5.16 -10.25
N LEU A 147 -11.90 5.89 -9.48
CA LEU A 147 -11.57 6.42 -8.17
C LEU A 147 -10.38 7.40 -8.13
N LYS A 148 -9.91 7.85 -9.31
CA LYS A 148 -8.84 8.85 -9.42
C LYS A 148 -9.07 9.77 -10.61
N ARG A 149 -8.78 11.07 -10.42
CA ARG A 149 -8.76 12.08 -11.50
C ARG A 149 -7.47 12.88 -11.43
N PHE A 150 -6.93 13.22 -12.61
CA PHE A 150 -5.78 14.12 -12.73
C PHE A 150 -6.25 15.52 -13.09
N PHE A 151 -5.66 16.51 -12.42
CA PHE A 151 -5.83 17.93 -12.67
C PHE A 151 -4.46 18.50 -13.03
N ILE A 152 -4.24 18.75 -14.30
CA ILE A 152 -2.96 19.22 -14.86
C ILE A 152 -3.08 20.71 -15.14
N ASP A 153 -1.97 21.44 -14.96
CA ASP A 153 -1.92 22.92 -15.02
C ASP A 153 -2.86 23.63 -14.03
N ASP A 154 -3.13 22.94 -12.90
CA ASP A 154 -3.97 23.47 -11.84
C ASP A 154 -3.18 24.48 -10.98
N ARG A 155 -3.40 25.76 -11.19
CA ARG A 155 -2.74 26.86 -10.45
C ARG A 155 -3.11 26.91 -8.97
N GLY A 156 -4.25 26.30 -8.60
CA GLY A 156 -4.72 26.20 -7.22
C GLY A 156 -4.25 24.96 -6.48
N TYR A 157 -3.38 24.14 -7.08
CA TYR A 157 -3.05 22.81 -6.57
C TYR A 157 -2.52 22.77 -5.11
N LEU A 158 -1.93 23.85 -4.61
CA LEU A 158 -1.50 23.98 -3.23
C LEU A 158 -2.63 24.35 -2.26
N HIS A 159 -3.68 25.00 -2.74
CA HIS A 159 -4.69 25.67 -1.91
C HIS A 159 -6.01 24.92 -1.75
N SER A 160 -6.05 23.66 -2.12
CA SER A 160 -7.26 22.83 -1.93
C SER A 160 -7.51 22.56 -0.45
N GLU A 161 -8.77 22.62 -0.03
CA GLU A 161 -9.21 22.21 1.33
C GLU A 161 -9.28 20.67 1.49
N ASP A 162 -9.23 19.93 0.36
CA ASP A 162 -9.20 18.47 0.37
C ASP A 162 -7.92 17.95 1.05
N GLU A 163 -8.06 16.91 1.86
CA GLU A 163 -6.97 16.31 2.62
C GLU A 163 -5.91 15.68 1.69
N ALA A 164 -4.65 16.15 1.76
CA ALA A 164 -3.54 15.55 1.02
C ALA A 164 -3.11 14.24 1.70
N LEU A 165 -3.12 13.11 0.96
CA LEU A 165 -2.73 11.79 1.48
C LEU A 165 -1.34 11.37 1.03
N LEU A 166 -0.88 11.89 -0.12
CA LEU A 166 0.39 11.54 -0.74
C LEU A 166 0.88 12.71 -1.57
N ILE A 167 2.17 13.02 -1.50
CA ILE A 167 2.85 13.82 -2.50
C ILE A 167 3.81 12.90 -3.25
N PHE A 168 3.73 12.91 -4.58
CA PHE A 168 4.39 11.93 -5.44
C PHE A 168 5.17 12.63 -6.56
N ALA A 169 6.39 12.22 -6.79
CA ALA A 169 7.19 12.75 -7.88
C ALA A 169 7.87 11.65 -8.70
N ILE A 170 8.04 11.93 -9.98
CA ILE A 170 8.72 11.09 -10.96
C ILE A 170 9.81 11.95 -11.59
N SER A 171 11.05 11.48 -11.55
CA SER A 171 12.17 12.18 -12.18
C SER A 171 13.40 11.26 -12.25
N LYS A 172 14.52 11.80 -12.71
CA LYS A 172 15.82 11.15 -12.56
C LYS A 172 16.08 10.82 -11.10
N TYR A 173 16.50 9.58 -10.83
CA TYR A 173 16.72 9.10 -9.46
C TYR A 173 17.71 9.99 -8.68
N ALA A 174 18.78 10.48 -9.35
CA ALA A 174 19.75 11.37 -8.71
C ALA A 174 19.11 12.66 -8.21
N VAL A 175 18.21 13.28 -8.99
CA VAL A 175 17.48 14.51 -8.59
C VAL A 175 16.52 14.21 -7.43
N LEU A 176 15.77 13.10 -7.49
CA LEU A 176 14.87 12.71 -6.41
C LEU A 176 15.62 12.41 -5.11
N LYS A 177 16.84 11.87 -5.20
CA LYS A 177 17.68 11.65 -4.03
C LYS A 177 18.10 12.96 -3.35
N GLU A 178 18.51 13.97 -4.14
CA GLU A 178 18.84 15.30 -3.61
C GLU A 178 17.62 15.97 -2.96
N ILE A 179 16.46 15.90 -3.60
CA ILE A 179 15.19 16.40 -3.03
C ILE A 179 14.87 15.66 -1.73
N ALA A 180 15.02 14.34 -1.69
CA ALA A 180 14.75 13.53 -0.50
C ALA A 180 15.69 13.88 0.67
N GLU A 181 16.96 14.15 0.41
CA GLU A 181 17.93 14.59 1.42
C GLU A 181 17.57 15.97 1.98
N ASP A 182 17.20 16.93 1.11
CA ASP A 182 16.74 18.26 1.51
C ASP A 182 15.44 18.19 2.34
N LEU A 183 14.45 17.42 1.90
CA LEU A 183 13.21 17.19 2.64
C LEU A 183 13.45 16.60 4.03
N ARG A 184 14.29 15.56 4.14
CA ARG A 184 14.60 14.94 5.45
C ARG A 184 15.27 15.89 6.42
N SER A 185 16.04 16.86 5.91
CA SER A 185 16.72 17.86 6.74
C SER A 185 15.85 19.06 7.12
N THR A 186 14.89 19.44 6.26
CA THR A 186 14.15 20.71 6.39
C THR A 186 12.67 20.52 6.77
N VAL A 187 12.06 19.35 6.47
CA VAL A 187 10.64 19.07 6.68
C VAL A 187 10.45 17.80 7.52
N PRO A 188 10.78 17.79 8.82
CA PRO A 188 10.73 16.59 9.66
C PRO A 188 9.30 16.06 9.91
N THR A 189 8.28 16.82 9.52
CA THR A 189 6.87 16.42 9.62
C THR A 189 6.42 15.44 8.54
N CYS A 190 7.28 15.09 7.57
CA CYS A 190 7.01 14.11 6.55
C CYS A 190 7.92 12.88 6.62
N ALA A 191 7.41 11.75 6.14
CA ALA A 191 8.18 10.56 5.80
C ALA A 191 8.50 10.59 4.31
N VAL A 192 9.75 10.31 3.93
CA VAL A 192 10.25 10.43 2.55
C VAL A 192 10.80 9.08 2.10
N ILE A 193 10.18 8.51 1.07
CA ILE A 193 10.55 7.23 0.45
C ILE A 193 11.02 7.53 -0.98
N VAL A 194 12.22 7.11 -1.33
CA VAL A 194 12.76 7.25 -2.69
C VAL A 194 13.23 5.89 -3.19
N TYR A 195 12.89 5.53 -4.43
CA TYR A 195 13.26 4.26 -5.03
C TYR A 195 13.44 4.38 -6.54
N HIS A 196 14.20 3.45 -7.12
CA HIS A 196 14.43 3.37 -8.56
C HIS A 196 13.20 2.87 -9.30
N ASP A 197 13.07 3.26 -10.57
CA ASP A 197 12.18 2.57 -11.49
C ASP A 197 12.72 1.15 -11.78
N ASN A 198 11.83 0.18 -11.88
CA ASN A 198 12.20 -1.23 -12.06
C ASN A 198 12.75 -1.54 -13.46
N PHE A 199 12.44 -0.69 -14.46
CA PHE A 199 12.83 -0.89 -15.86
C PHE A 199 13.99 0.03 -16.28
N ASP A 200 14.08 1.22 -15.69
CA ASP A 200 15.16 2.19 -15.92
C ASP A 200 15.70 2.69 -14.59
N PRO A 201 16.82 2.13 -14.09
CA PRO A 201 17.41 2.56 -12.82
C PRO A 201 17.90 4.01 -12.79
N SER A 202 17.98 4.69 -13.95
CA SER A 202 18.29 6.13 -13.99
C SER A 202 17.10 7.01 -13.62
N GLU A 203 15.90 6.46 -13.69
CA GLU A 203 14.63 7.07 -13.30
C GLU A 203 14.23 6.58 -11.91
N GLY A 204 13.31 7.29 -11.27
CA GLY A 204 12.83 6.91 -9.95
C GLY A 204 11.54 7.59 -9.56
N TYR A 205 11.14 7.25 -8.35
CA TYR A 205 9.93 7.75 -7.70
C TYR A 205 10.27 8.25 -6.30
N LEU A 206 9.54 9.28 -5.89
CA LEU A 206 9.62 9.82 -4.54
C LEU A 206 8.20 9.94 -4.00
N GLU A 207 7.98 9.35 -2.83
CA GLU A 207 6.73 9.40 -2.09
C GLU A 207 6.93 10.12 -0.77
N ILE A 208 6.00 11.01 -0.45
CA ILE A 208 6.03 11.80 0.77
C ILE A 208 4.69 11.64 1.46
N LEU A 209 4.75 11.22 2.70
CA LEU A 209 3.61 10.93 3.57
C LEU A 209 3.77 11.73 4.88
N THR A 210 2.74 11.79 5.68
CA THR A 210 2.85 12.29 7.05
C THR A 210 3.83 11.45 7.86
N ALA A 211 4.69 12.08 8.66
CA ALA A 211 5.64 11.39 9.52
C ALA A 211 4.96 10.34 10.42
N GLY A 212 5.58 9.18 10.56
CA GLY A 212 5.03 8.05 11.31
C GLY A 212 3.93 7.26 10.58
N THR A 213 3.63 7.58 9.31
CA THR A 213 2.79 6.74 8.46
C THR A 213 3.58 5.51 8.01
N SER A 214 2.97 4.34 8.10
CA SER A 214 3.55 3.08 7.62
C SER A 214 2.50 1.98 7.53
N LYS A 215 2.72 0.98 6.68
CA LYS A 215 1.93 -0.27 6.65
C LYS A 215 1.83 -0.86 8.07
N ALA A 216 2.93 -0.91 8.81
CA ALA A 216 2.99 -1.45 10.17
C ALA A 216 2.03 -0.75 11.15
N GLY A 217 1.97 0.58 11.13
CA GLY A 217 1.06 1.36 11.97
C GLY A 217 -0.40 1.10 11.63
N ALA A 218 -0.73 1.01 10.33
CA ALA A 218 -2.07 0.72 9.85
C ALA A 218 -2.50 -0.73 10.20
N ILE A 219 -1.60 -1.70 10.08
CA ILE A 219 -1.85 -3.11 10.47
C ILE A 219 -2.20 -3.20 11.95
N ARG A 220 -1.42 -2.57 12.84
CA ARG A 220 -1.73 -2.56 14.29
C ARG A 220 -3.11 -1.97 14.57
N LYS A 221 -3.46 -0.88 13.89
CA LYS A 221 -4.77 -0.24 14.03
C LYS A 221 -5.90 -1.17 13.58
N LEU A 222 -5.74 -1.80 12.42
CA LEU A 222 -6.74 -2.74 11.90
C LEU A 222 -6.87 -3.96 12.81
N ALA A 223 -5.75 -4.53 13.28
CA ALA A 223 -5.75 -5.67 14.21
C ALA A 223 -6.56 -5.38 15.48
N GLN A 224 -6.39 -4.19 16.07
CA GLN A 224 -7.18 -3.74 17.22
C GLN A 224 -8.67 -3.62 16.89
N GLN A 225 -9.02 -3.04 15.72
CA GLN A 225 -10.39 -2.86 15.30
C GLN A 225 -11.14 -4.18 15.10
N VAL A 226 -10.47 -5.18 14.53
CA VAL A 226 -11.07 -6.48 14.30
C VAL A 226 -10.93 -7.44 15.49
N GLY A 227 -10.27 -7.02 16.57
CA GLY A 227 -10.01 -7.86 17.73
C GLY A 227 -9.11 -9.07 17.38
N ALA A 228 -8.11 -8.87 16.52
CA ALA A 228 -7.16 -9.92 16.19
C ALA A 228 -6.23 -10.19 17.39
N GLU A 229 -6.02 -11.46 17.69
CA GLU A 229 -5.11 -11.94 18.74
C GLU A 229 -3.75 -12.32 18.18
N ARG A 230 -3.68 -12.58 16.87
CA ARG A 230 -2.47 -12.92 16.12
C ARG A 230 -2.47 -12.17 14.80
N VAL A 231 -1.32 -11.68 14.41
CA VAL A 231 -1.10 -10.99 13.11
C VAL A 231 -0.04 -11.75 12.33
N VAL A 232 -0.39 -12.17 11.12
CA VAL A 232 0.52 -12.82 10.16
C VAL A 232 0.67 -11.91 8.95
N VAL A 233 1.91 -11.64 8.53
CA VAL A 233 2.18 -10.78 7.37
C VAL A 233 3.01 -11.48 6.32
N PHE A 234 2.79 -11.11 5.04
CA PHE A 234 3.51 -11.64 3.87
C PHE A 234 4.11 -10.48 3.09
N GLY A 235 5.37 -10.61 2.67
CA GLY A 235 6.06 -9.57 1.92
C GLY A 235 7.25 -10.10 1.11
N ASP A 236 7.77 -9.26 0.21
CA ASP A 236 8.92 -9.57 -0.64
C ASP A 236 9.97 -8.47 -0.66
N ASN A 237 9.62 -7.23 -0.30
CA ASN A 237 10.45 -6.06 -0.51
C ASN A 237 10.87 -5.38 0.81
N ARG A 238 11.87 -4.53 0.75
CA ARG A 238 12.47 -3.81 1.91
C ARG A 238 11.45 -2.99 2.70
N ASN A 239 10.46 -2.40 2.02
CA ASN A 239 9.39 -1.65 2.69
C ASN A 239 8.46 -2.54 3.53
N ASP A 240 8.51 -3.88 3.35
CA ASP A 240 7.74 -4.84 4.13
C ASP A 240 8.42 -5.24 5.44
N ILE A 241 9.73 -5.02 5.57
CA ILE A 241 10.48 -5.36 6.80
C ILE A 241 9.83 -4.70 8.03
N ALA A 242 9.36 -3.45 7.89
CA ALA A 242 8.71 -2.76 9.00
C ALA A 242 7.39 -3.43 9.44
N MET A 243 6.59 -3.99 8.54
CA MET A 243 5.39 -4.74 8.92
C MET A 243 5.73 -6.14 9.45
N MET A 244 6.80 -6.76 8.97
CA MET A 244 7.30 -8.04 9.50
C MET A 244 7.73 -7.93 10.97
N GLN A 245 8.34 -6.80 11.35
CA GLN A 245 8.79 -6.56 12.73
C GLN A 245 7.65 -6.36 13.74
N VAL A 246 6.44 -6.08 13.28
CA VAL A 246 5.28 -5.83 14.17
C VAL A 246 4.27 -6.98 14.17
N ALA A 247 4.51 -7.99 13.35
CA ALA A 247 3.69 -9.20 13.25
C ALA A 247 4.10 -10.24 14.30
N ASP A 248 3.15 -11.09 14.68
CA ASP A 248 3.44 -12.27 15.51
C ASP A 248 4.12 -13.38 14.69
N HIS A 249 3.85 -13.41 13.38
CA HIS A 249 4.54 -14.28 12.43
C HIS A 249 4.70 -13.57 11.07
N SER A 250 5.91 -13.55 10.56
CA SER A 250 6.26 -12.88 9.30
C SER A 250 6.79 -13.87 8.28
N ILE A 251 6.34 -13.73 7.04
CA ILE A 251 6.59 -14.69 5.97
C ILE A 251 7.11 -13.95 4.74
N ALA A 252 8.25 -14.38 4.24
CA ALA A 252 8.77 -13.92 2.95
C ALA A 252 8.41 -14.93 1.86
N VAL A 253 8.02 -14.44 0.68
CA VAL A 253 7.89 -15.30 -0.51
C VAL A 253 9.26 -15.65 -1.10
N GLY A 254 9.34 -16.74 -1.87
CA GLY A 254 10.60 -17.28 -2.38
C GLY A 254 11.35 -16.37 -3.34
N ASN A 255 10.66 -15.43 -3.99
CA ASN A 255 11.23 -14.39 -4.85
C ASN A 255 11.62 -13.10 -4.10
N ALA A 256 11.42 -13.03 -2.77
CA ALA A 256 11.75 -11.86 -1.95
C ALA A 256 13.26 -11.57 -1.96
N PHE A 257 13.63 -10.31 -1.73
CA PHE A 257 15.03 -9.93 -1.54
C PHE A 257 15.64 -10.70 -0.36
N ALA A 258 16.94 -11.08 -0.48
CA ALA A 258 17.63 -11.89 0.52
C ALA A 258 17.56 -11.30 1.94
N GLU A 259 17.60 -9.98 2.06
CA GLU A 259 17.48 -9.29 3.36
C GLU A 259 16.06 -9.38 3.95
N VAL A 260 15.03 -9.46 3.10
CA VAL A 260 13.63 -9.67 3.53
C VAL A 260 13.43 -11.11 3.98
N GLN A 261 13.95 -12.07 3.21
CA GLN A 261 13.97 -13.48 3.62
C GLN A 261 14.68 -13.69 4.97
N ALA A 262 15.80 -12.99 5.18
CA ALA A 262 16.56 -13.05 6.43
C ALA A 262 15.82 -12.40 7.63
N ALA A 263 14.93 -11.45 7.38
CA ALA A 263 14.13 -10.77 8.40
C ALA A 263 12.83 -11.50 8.76
N ALA A 264 12.36 -12.40 7.90
CA ALA A 264 11.13 -13.16 8.09
C ALA A 264 11.33 -14.36 9.02
N ASN A 265 10.24 -14.79 9.69
CA ASN A 265 10.25 -16.03 10.48
C ASN A 265 10.25 -17.28 9.58
N GLU A 266 9.68 -17.16 8.37
CA GLU A 266 9.53 -18.28 7.43
C GLU A 266 9.68 -17.79 5.99
N VAL A 267 10.20 -18.64 5.10
CA VAL A 267 10.24 -18.42 3.66
C VAL A 267 9.42 -19.50 2.98
N ILE A 268 8.45 -19.10 2.17
CA ILE A 268 7.55 -20.00 1.42
C ILE A 268 7.91 -20.05 -0.07
N GLY A 269 7.10 -20.73 -0.87
CA GLY A 269 7.26 -20.73 -2.32
C GLY A 269 7.13 -19.32 -2.97
N PRO A 270 7.45 -19.18 -4.28
CA PRO A 270 7.38 -17.89 -4.96
C PRO A 270 5.93 -17.40 -5.11
N ASN A 271 5.76 -16.10 -5.37
CA ASN A 271 4.47 -15.45 -5.63
C ASN A 271 3.67 -16.13 -6.77
N THR A 272 4.35 -16.66 -7.78
CA THR A 272 3.74 -17.33 -8.95
C THR A 272 3.13 -18.71 -8.66
N ALA A 273 3.30 -19.24 -7.45
CA ALA A 273 2.81 -20.55 -7.05
C ALA A 273 1.60 -20.50 -6.09
N ASP A 274 0.88 -19.38 -6.00
CA ASP A 274 -0.22 -19.13 -5.06
C ASP A 274 0.19 -19.33 -3.59
N SER A 275 1.47 -19.15 -3.29
CA SER A 275 2.09 -19.57 -2.03
C SER A 275 1.46 -18.92 -0.81
N VAL A 276 1.09 -17.64 -0.91
CA VAL A 276 0.44 -16.88 0.19
C VAL A 276 -0.93 -17.48 0.51
N ALA A 277 -1.80 -17.63 -0.48
CA ALA A 277 -3.16 -18.13 -0.26
C ALA A 277 -3.16 -19.58 0.28
N ARG A 278 -2.29 -20.43 -0.27
CA ARG A 278 -2.13 -21.83 0.19
C ARG A 278 -1.61 -21.90 1.63
N TRP A 279 -0.66 -21.04 1.99
CA TRP A 279 -0.13 -21.03 3.35
C TRP A 279 -1.21 -20.60 4.35
N ILE A 280 -1.98 -19.54 4.05
CA ILE A 280 -3.08 -19.07 4.91
C ILE A 280 -4.11 -20.17 5.11
N GLU A 281 -4.49 -20.86 4.05
CA GLU A 281 -5.45 -21.95 4.12
C GLU A 281 -4.97 -23.09 5.01
N ALA A 282 -3.70 -23.50 4.85
CA ALA A 282 -3.10 -24.55 5.65
C ALA A 282 -2.98 -24.16 7.15
N ASP A 283 -2.61 -22.91 7.44
CA ASP A 283 -2.52 -22.37 8.81
C ASP A 283 -3.91 -22.40 9.47
N LEU A 284 -4.95 -21.89 8.80
CA LEU A 284 -6.32 -21.94 9.30
C LEU A 284 -6.80 -23.37 9.56
N GLN A 285 -6.59 -24.29 8.61
CA GLN A 285 -7.01 -25.70 8.76
C GLN A 285 -6.29 -26.39 9.90
N SER A 286 -5.01 -26.08 10.14
CA SER A 286 -4.23 -26.66 11.24
C SER A 286 -4.81 -26.27 12.61
N HIS A 287 -5.41 -25.10 12.72
CA HIS A 287 -6.06 -24.61 13.93
C HIS A 287 -7.51 -25.11 14.09
N MET A 288 -8.15 -25.55 12.99
CA MET A 288 -9.54 -26.09 13.00
C MET A 288 -9.62 -27.58 13.38
N THR A 289 -8.50 -28.29 13.36
CA THR A 289 -8.47 -29.71 13.74
C THR A 289 -8.34 -29.83 15.26
N PRO A 290 -9.30 -30.43 16.02
CA PRO A 290 -9.16 -30.65 17.44
C PRO A 290 -7.90 -31.52 17.70
N ARG A 291 -7.06 -31.10 18.66
CA ARG A 291 -5.96 -31.92 19.16
C ARG A 291 -6.48 -33.10 19.99
#